data_82721bb36dcc2e656833ef74959926dd
#
_entry.id   82721bb36dcc2e656833ef74959926dd
#
_cell.length_a   1.000
_cell.length_b   1.000
_cell.length_c   1.000
_cell.angle_alpha   90.00
_cell.angle_beta   90.00
_cell.angle_gamma   90.00
#
_symmetry.space_group_name_H-M   'P 1'
#
loop_
_entity.id
_entity.type
_entity.pdbx_description
1 polymer ?
#
loop_
_entity_poly.entity_id
_entity_poly.type
_entity_poly.pdbx_seq_one_letter_code
_entity_poly.pdbx_strand_id
1 'polypeptide(L)'
;SLGGLIALNAALRHPHKVARLVLVGATPKFVQEPDWPHAMPAEVFADFARSLTQDYRATLLRFLSLQAGGNESARALLKQLRTGLFAQGEPQPAALAAGLAMLEQTDLRARLPEIHVPALVVHGSHDRLASPAAGEFLGARLPRARLVRVEGAGHAPFLSHAAQFADAVCAIAPGAPSPATHAHPGAAEAV
;
A
#
# COMPACT_ATOMS: atom_id res chain seq x y z
N SER A 1 3.00 1.03 0.30
CA SER A 1 3.33 1.70 -0.97
C SER A 1 4.48 1.01 -1.71
N LEU A 2 5.70 1.61 -1.76
CA LEU A 2 6.85 1.04 -2.50
C LEU A 2 7.13 -0.43 -2.15
N GLY A 3 7.10 -0.79 -0.87
CA GLY A 3 7.26 -2.18 -0.43
C GLY A 3 6.24 -3.14 -1.04
N GLY A 4 5.04 -2.66 -1.33
CA GLY A 4 4.00 -3.42 -2.03
C GLY A 4 4.38 -3.77 -3.47
N LEU A 5 4.93 -2.81 -4.23
CA LEU A 5 5.44 -3.07 -5.58
C LEU A 5 6.58 -4.10 -5.56
N ILE A 6 7.50 -3.97 -4.60
CA ILE A 6 8.61 -4.92 -4.41
C ILE A 6 8.08 -6.31 -4.09
N ALA A 7 7.11 -6.42 -3.16
CA ALA A 7 6.52 -7.70 -2.77
C ALA A 7 5.75 -8.38 -3.90
N LEU A 8 4.96 -7.62 -4.67
CA LEU A 8 4.27 -8.12 -5.86
C LEU A 8 5.27 -8.64 -6.91
N ASN A 9 6.33 -7.87 -7.18
CA ASN A 9 7.37 -8.30 -8.12
C ASN A 9 8.13 -9.54 -7.63
N ALA A 10 8.41 -9.63 -6.33
CA ALA A 10 9.01 -10.83 -5.73
C ALA A 10 8.13 -12.07 -5.89
N ALA A 11 6.81 -11.93 -5.68
CA ALA A 11 5.86 -13.02 -5.87
C ALA A 11 5.76 -13.47 -7.34
N LEU A 12 5.88 -12.54 -8.30
CA LEU A 12 5.92 -12.84 -9.73
C LEU A 12 7.20 -13.57 -10.14
N ARG A 13 8.34 -13.13 -9.63
CA ARG A 13 9.66 -13.68 -10.03
C ARG A 13 10.05 -14.93 -9.26
N HIS A 14 9.59 -15.07 -8.02
CA HIS A 14 9.99 -16.13 -7.10
C HIS A 14 8.79 -16.68 -6.32
N PRO A 15 7.73 -17.19 -7.00
CA PRO A 15 6.50 -17.61 -6.34
C PRO A 15 6.72 -18.71 -5.29
N HIS A 16 7.71 -19.57 -5.49
CA HIS A 16 8.08 -20.64 -4.54
C HIS A 16 8.73 -20.12 -3.24
N LYS A 17 9.21 -18.86 -3.22
CA LYS A 17 9.80 -18.23 -2.03
C LYS A 17 8.80 -17.37 -1.25
N VAL A 18 7.61 -17.15 -1.78
CA VAL A 18 6.59 -16.30 -1.18
C VAL A 18 5.40 -17.14 -0.77
N ALA A 19 5.27 -17.41 0.52
CA ALA A 19 4.15 -18.21 1.04
C ALA A 19 2.83 -17.44 1.05
N ARG A 20 2.87 -16.15 1.37
CA ARG A 20 1.72 -15.23 1.46
C ARG A 20 2.15 -13.79 1.24
N LEU A 21 1.20 -12.93 0.86
CA LEU A 21 1.39 -11.48 0.77
C LEU A 21 0.48 -10.77 1.78
N VAL A 22 1.02 -9.76 2.44
CA VAL A 22 0.23 -8.74 3.17
C VAL A 22 0.60 -7.39 2.55
N LEU A 23 -0.35 -6.82 1.83
CA LEU A 23 -0.19 -5.58 1.07
C LEU A 23 -0.95 -4.47 1.79
N VAL A 24 -0.24 -3.49 2.32
CA VAL A 24 -0.83 -2.39 3.11
C VAL A 24 -0.63 -1.07 2.38
N GLY A 25 -1.71 -0.34 2.10
CA GLY A 25 -1.66 0.90 1.35
C GLY A 25 -0.89 0.74 0.03
N ALA A 26 -1.06 -0.40 -0.64
CA ALA A 26 -0.32 -0.74 -1.84
C ALA A 26 -1.10 -0.40 -3.11
N THR A 27 -0.37 -0.20 -4.19
CA THR A 27 -0.92 0.01 -5.53
C THR A 27 -0.08 -0.77 -6.54
N PRO A 28 -0.65 -1.28 -7.64
CA PRO A 28 0.11 -1.96 -8.68
C PRO A 28 0.86 -0.98 -9.61
N LYS A 29 0.44 0.30 -9.60
CA LYS A 29 1.04 1.43 -10.32
C LYS A 29 0.83 2.70 -9.52
N PHE A 30 1.91 3.44 -9.28
CA PHE A 30 1.90 4.55 -8.33
C PHE A 30 1.60 5.90 -8.97
N VAL A 31 1.94 6.10 -10.24
CA VAL A 31 1.74 7.34 -10.97
C VAL A 31 0.57 7.19 -11.95
N GLN A 32 -0.26 8.21 -12.06
CA GLN A 32 -1.41 8.26 -12.98
C GLN A 32 -0.99 8.14 -14.44
N GLU A 33 -1.85 7.47 -15.19
CA GLU A 33 -1.92 7.46 -16.65
C GLU A 33 -3.37 7.62 -17.12
N PRO A 34 -3.64 7.88 -18.39
CA PRO A 34 -5.01 8.07 -18.89
C PRO A 34 -5.96 6.90 -18.61
N ASP A 35 -5.42 5.67 -18.59
CA ASP A 35 -6.14 4.44 -18.27
C ASP A 35 -6.05 4.04 -16.77
N TRP A 36 -5.39 4.86 -15.94
CA TRP A 36 -5.18 4.61 -14.53
C TRP A 36 -5.35 5.89 -13.68
N PRO A 37 -6.60 6.35 -13.44
CA PRO A 37 -6.86 7.55 -12.65
C PRO A 37 -6.72 7.33 -11.13
N HIS A 38 -6.52 6.09 -10.67
CA HIS A 38 -6.51 5.68 -9.25
C HIS A 38 -5.12 5.79 -8.61
N ALA A 39 -4.28 6.69 -9.09
CA ALA A 39 -2.91 6.86 -8.64
C ALA A 39 -2.58 8.34 -8.37
N MET A 40 -1.35 8.62 -7.98
CA MET A 40 -0.87 9.98 -7.75
C MET A 40 -0.72 10.73 -9.09
N PRO A 41 -1.22 11.97 -9.22
CA PRO A 41 -0.97 12.78 -10.41
C PRO A 41 0.53 12.92 -10.71
N ALA A 42 0.90 12.85 -11.98
CA ALA A 42 2.29 12.84 -12.39
C ALA A 42 3.06 14.10 -11.95
N GLU A 43 2.42 15.27 -12.03
CA GLU A 43 2.99 16.53 -11.55
C GLU A 43 3.23 16.56 -10.05
N VAL A 44 2.30 15.98 -9.25
CA VAL A 44 2.45 15.88 -7.78
C VAL A 44 3.60 14.95 -7.43
N PHE A 45 3.72 13.83 -8.15
CA PHE A 45 4.85 12.92 -7.98
C PHE A 45 6.18 13.58 -8.34
N ALA A 46 6.26 14.31 -9.46
CA ALA A 46 7.47 15.01 -9.90
C ALA A 46 7.91 16.07 -8.87
N ASP A 47 6.98 16.82 -8.29
CA ASP A 47 7.26 17.80 -7.24
C ASP A 47 7.74 17.14 -5.95
N PHE A 48 7.15 16.01 -5.57
CA PHE A 48 7.60 15.22 -4.43
C PHE A 48 9.03 14.68 -4.67
N ALA A 49 9.31 14.10 -5.83
CA ALA A 49 10.63 13.57 -6.19
C ALA A 49 11.71 14.66 -6.15
N ARG A 50 11.40 15.84 -6.70
CA ARG A 50 12.29 17.00 -6.67
C ARG A 50 12.55 17.47 -5.24
N SER A 51 11.51 17.61 -4.44
CA SER A 51 11.62 18.01 -3.03
C SER A 51 12.44 17.01 -2.22
N LEU A 52 12.25 15.70 -2.46
CA LEU A 52 12.97 14.65 -1.76
C LEU A 52 14.48 14.68 -2.06
N THR A 53 14.86 15.01 -3.28
CA THR A 53 16.28 15.11 -3.67
C THR A 53 16.94 16.42 -3.19
N GLN A 54 16.17 17.50 -3.03
CA GLN A 54 16.66 18.79 -2.56
C GLN A 54 16.78 18.86 -1.03
N ASP A 55 15.75 18.43 -0.32
CA ASP A 55 15.69 18.38 1.14
C ASP A 55 14.93 17.13 1.60
N TYR A 56 15.64 16.04 1.65
CA TYR A 56 15.13 14.74 2.10
C TYR A 56 14.49 14.83 3.48
N ARG A 57 15.14 15.53 4.46
CA ARG A 57 14.65 15.57 5.84
C ARG A 57 13.31 16.29 5.96
N ALA A 58 13.21 17.49 5.41
CA ALA A 58 11.98 18.27 5.45
C ALA A 58 10.85 17.59 4.67
N THR A 59 11.16 17.02 3.50
CA THR A 59 10.19 16.32 2.67
C THR A 59 9.64 15.08 3.38
N LEU A 60 10.51 14.28 4.00
CA LEU A 60 10.10 13.09 4.74
C LEU A 60 9.27 13.43 5.99
N LEU A 61 9.63 14.49 6.73
CA LEU A 61 8.85 14.97 7.87
C LEU A 61 7.46 15.46 7.46
N ARG A 62 7.36 16.16 6.32
CA ARG A 62 6.07 16.58 5.74
C ARG A 62 5.24 15.36 5.33
N PHE A 63 5.86 14.42 4.63
CA PHE A 63 5.22 13.17 4.22
C PHE A 63 4.66 12.39 5.42
N LEU A 64 5.44 12.18 6.48
CA LEU A 64 4.99 11.54 7.70
C LEU A 64 3.83 12.28 8.37
N SER A 65 3.86 13.62 8.36
CA SER A 65 2.78 14.41 8.93
C SER A 65 1.45 14.22 8.19
N LEU A 66 1.48 14.05 6.88
CA LEU A 66 0.31 13.74 6.06
C LEU A 66 -0.25 12.33 6.34
N GLN A 67 0.61 11.38 6.76
CA GLN A 67 0.22 10.00 7.11
C GLN A 67 -0.53 9.92 8.44
N ALA A 68 -0.35 10.91 9.34
CA ALA A 68 -0.86 10.86 10.71
C ALA A 68 -2.39 10.92 10.82
N GLY A 69 -3.08 11.40 9.78
CA GLY A 69 -4.54 11.47 9.71
C GLY A 69 -5.20 11.78 11.05
N GLY A 70 -5.31 13.02 11.48
CA GLY A 70 -6.21 13.51 12.54
C GLY A 70 -6.27 12.83 13.93
N ASN A 71 -5.79 11.60 14.09
CA ASN A 71 -5.87 10.81 15.32
C ASN A 71 -4.67 11.12 16.25
N GLU A 72 -4.94 11.40 17.52
CA GLU A 72 -3.93 11.76 18.53
C GLU A 72 -2.90 10.63 18.76
N SER A 73 -3.35 9.38 18.80
CA SER A 73 -2.48 8.22 18.93
C SER A 73 -1.51 8.08 17.76
N ALA A 74 -1.98 8.32 16.53
CA ALA A 74 -1.13 8.30 15.34
C ALA A 74 -0.11 9.44 15.36
N ARG A 75 -0.48 10.62 15.87
CA ARG A 75 0.44 11.75 16.06
C ARG A 75 1.54 11.45 17.09
N ALA A 76 1.20 10.82 18.22
CA ALA A 76 2.16 10.43 19.24
C ALA A 76 3.17 9.40 18.70
N LEU A 77 2.69 8.40 17.96
CA LEU A 77 3.54 7.38 17.34
C LEU A 77 4.44 7.97 16.25
N LEU A 78 3.93 8.90 15.43
CA LEU A 78 4.74 9.61 14.44
C LEU A 78 5.84 10.44 15.10
N LYS A 79 5.59 11.04 16.26
CA LYS A 79 6.63 11.73 17.03
C LYS A 79 7.76 10.78 17.43
N GLN A 80 7.44 9.56 17.85
CA GLN A 80 8.44 8.52 18.16
C GLN A 80 9.20 8.06 16.91
N LEU A 81 8.48 7.81 15.80
CA LEU A 81 9.09 7.41 14.53
C LEU A 81 10.03 8.49 13.98
N ARG A 82 9.71 9.78 14.15
CA ARG A 82 10.58 10.89 13.76
C ARG A 82 11.95 10.83 14.44
N THR A 83 11.98 10.47 15.71
CA THR A 83 13.24 10.35 16.45
C THR A 83 14.08 9.17 15.95
N GLY A 84 13.45 8.02 15.65
CA GLY A 84 14.14 6.83 15.15
C GLY A 84 14.55 6.92 13.69
N LEU A 85 13.80 7.69 12.88
CA LEU A 85 13.98 7.75 11.42
C LEU A 85 15.37 8.23 10.99
N PHE A 86 15.94 9.17 11.71
CA PHE A 86 17.26 9.74 11.43
C PHE A 86 18.39 9.15 12.27
N ALA A 87 18.07 8.24 13.18
CA ALA A 87 19.06 7.61 14.05
C ALA A 87 19.99 6.65 13.29
N GLN A 88 19.57 6.15 12.14
CA GLN A 88 20.36 5.23 11.31
C GLN A 88 21.16 5.93 10.19
N GLY A 89 21.25 7.25 10.23
CA GLY A 89 21.95 8.05 9.23
C GLY A 89 21.06 8.46 8.05
N GLU A 90 21.69 9.03 7.03
CA GLU A 90 21.01 9.48 5.81
C GLU A 90 21.00 8.39 4.74
N PRO A 91 19.93 8.30 3.95
CA PRO A 91 19.87 7.35 2.85
C PRO A 91 20.91 7.70 1.78
N GLN A 92 21.41 6.67 1.12
CA GLN A 92 22.27 6.85 -0.04
C GLN A 92 21.45 7.52 -1.17
N PRO A 93 21.95 8.60 -1.80
CA PRO A 93 21.22 9.28 -2.88
C PRO A 93 20.81 8.35 -4.02
N ALA A 94 21.69 7.38 -4.36
CA ALA A 94 21.39 6.38 -5.39
C ALA A 94 20.21 5.47 -5.00
N ALA A 95 20.05 5.13 -3.73
CA ALA A 95 18.91 4.33 -3.24
C ALA A 95 17.59 5.12 -3.30
N LEU A 96 17.63 6.41 -2.97
CA LEU A 96 16.46 7.30 -3.14
C LEU A 96 16.06 7.41 -4.60
N ALA A 97 17.01 7.66 -5.50
CA ALA A 97 16.76 7.77 -6.94
C ALA A 97 16.18 6.45 -7.50
N ALA A 98 16.72 5.30 -7.10
CA ALA A 98 16.20 4.00 -7.51
C ALA A 98 14.78 3.74 -6.99
N GLY A 99 14.48 4.12 -5.75
CA GLY A 99 13.14 4.01 -5.17
C GLY A 99 12.11 4.88 -5.89
N LEU A 100 12.48 6.13 -6.24
CA LEU A 100 11.65 7.03 -7.03
C LEU A 100 11.41 6.49 -8.43
N ALA A 101 12.44 6.00 -9.11
CA ALA A 101 12.32 5.38 -10.42
C ALA A 101 11.41 4.12 -10.39
N MET A 102 11.49 3.30 -9.34
CA MET A 102 10.57 2.19 -9.14
C MET A 102 9.12 2.66 -9.02
N LEU A 103 8.84 3.68 -8.21
CA LEU A 103 7.49 4.23 -8.06
C LEU A 103 6.96 4.77 -9.38
N GLU A 104 7.78 5.47 -10.16
CA GLU A 104 7.39 6.09 -11.41
C GLU A 104 7.12 5.06 -12.53
N GLN A 105 8.03 4.11 -12.70
CA GLN A 105 8.09 3.27 -13.89
C GLN A 105 7.40 1.91 -13.74
N THR A 106 7.15 1.46 -12.49
CA THR A 106 6.59 0.12 -12.28
C THR A 106 5.09 0.10 -12.55
N ASP A 107 4.68 -0.77 -13.47
CA ASP A 107 3.29 -1.13 -13.73
C ASP A 107 3.12 -2.65 -13.69
N LEU A 108 2.40 -3.13 -12.69
CA LEU A 108 2.13 -4.55 -12.49
C LEU A 108 0.66 -4.92 -12.74
N ARG A 109 -0.16 -3.97 -13.21
CA ARG A 109 -1.62 -4.17 -13.38
C ARG A 109 -1.97 -5.39 -14.21
N ALA A 110 -1.31 -5.55 -15.36
CA ALA A 110 -1.55 -6.66 -16.29
C ALA A 110 -1.06 -8.02 -15.73
N ARG A 111 -0.10 -7.98 -14.80
CA ARG A 111 0.55 -9.19 -14.27
C ARG A 111 -0.05 -9.71 -12.96
N LEU A 112 -0.96 -8.98 -12.32
CA LEU A 112 -1.58 -9.40 -11.05
C LEU A 112 -2.25 -10.78 -11.13
N PRO A 113 -2.93 -11.17 -12.25
CA PRO A 113 -3.52 -12.50 -12.37
C PRO A 113 -2.53 -13.67 -12.33
N GLU A 114 -1.23 -13.41 -12.55
CA GLU A 114 -0.16 -14.42 -12.46
C GLU A 114 0.23 -14.75 -11.01
N ILE A 115 -0.19 -13.94 -10.03
CA ILE A 115 0.18 -14.10 -8.62
C ILE A 115 -0.84 -15.00 -7.92
N HIS A 116 -0.51 -16.27 -7.75
CA HIS A 116 -1.39 -17.28 -7.15
C HIS A 116 -1.17 -17.50 -5.65
N VAL A 117 -0.24 -16.81 -5.02
CA VAL A 117 -0.03 -16.88 -3.57
C VAL A 117 -1.20 -16.20 -2.83
N PRO A 118 -1.62 -16.71 -1.67
CA PRO A 118 -2.65 -16.05 -0.87
C PRO A 118 -2.23 -14.63 -0.52
N ALA A 119 -3.14 -13.67 -0.68
CA ALA A 119 -2.86 -12.26 -0.44
C ALA A 119 -3.92 -11.61 0.47
N LEU A 120 -3.47 -10.82 1.42
CA LEU A 120 -4.29 -9.89 2.18
C LEU A 120 -3.97 -8.47 1.70
N VAL A 121 -4.98 -7.77 1.21
CA VAL A 121 -4.88 -6.34 0.90
C VAL A 121 -5.56 -5.56 2.02
N VAL A 122 -4.81 -4.72 2.74
CA VAL A 122 -5.34 -3.83 3.78
C VAL A 122 -5.22 -2.40 3.30
N HIS A 123 -6.35 -1.68 3.22
CA HIS A 123 -6.36 -0.32 2.70
C HIS A 123 -7.23 0.60 3.55
N GLY A 124 -6.70 1.78 3.88
CA GLY A 124 -7.46 2.79 4.60
C GLY A 124 -8.44 3.52 3.67
N SER A 125 -9.68 3.75 4.13
CA SER A 125 -10.70 4.44 3.33
C SER A 125 -10.37 5.91 3.07
N HIS A 126 -9.50 6.52 3.87
CA HIS A 126 -9.03 7.90 3.73
C HIS A 126 -7.57 7.99 3.28
N ASP A 127 -7.04 6.93 2.64
CA ASP A 127 -5.69 6.96 2.10
C ASP A 127 -5.60 7.96 0.93
N ARG A 128 -4.78 9.00 1.13
CA ARG A 128 -4.56 10.07 0.15
C ARG A 128 -3.27 9.89 -0.65
N LEU A 129 -2.48 8.86 -0.32
CA LEU A 129 -1.23 8.58 -1.00
C LEU A 129 -1.42 7.48 -2.07
N ALA A 130 -2.01 6.37 -1.67
CA ALA A 130 -2.48 5.33 -2.57
C ALA A 130 -4.00 5.29 -2.49
N SER A 131 -4.68 5.59 -3.58
CA SER A 131 -6.15 5.65 -3.61
C SER A 131 -6.76 4.33 -3.11
N PRO A 132 -7.84 4.36 -2.30
CA PRO A 132 -8.58 3.16 -1.92
C PRO A 132 -9.01 2.31 -3.12
N ALA A 133 -9.32 2.93 -4.26
CA ALA A 133 -9.64 2.23 -5.50
C ALA A 133 -8.47 1.38 -6.04
N ALA A 134 -7.21 1.76 -5.74
CA ALA A 134 -6.06 0.91 -6.08
C ALA A 134 -6.02 -0.37 -5.22
N GLY A 135 -6.42 -0.28 -3.95
CA GLY A 135 -6.60 -1.45 -3.08
C GLY A 135 -7.72 -2.37 -3.55
N GLU A 136 -8.84 -1.80 -3.97
CA GLU A 136 -9.98 -2.52 -4.57
C GLU A 136 -9.55 -3.23 -5.86
N PHE A 137 -8.79 -2.56 -6.71
CA PHE A 137 -8.24 -3.15 -7.92
C PHE A 137 -7.31 -4.34 -7.61
N LEU A 138 -6.41 -4.20 -6.62
CA LEU A 138 -5.58 -5.32 -6.17
C LEU A 138 -6.42 -6.49 -5.68
N GLY A 139 -7.43 -6.23 -4.85
CA GLY A 139 -8.33 -7.26 -4.33
C GLY A 139 -9.12 -8.00 -5.42
N ALA A 140 -9.50 -7.29 -6.49
CA ALA A 140 -10.24 -7.86 -7.60
C ALA A 140 -9.34 -8.62 -8.61
N ARG A 141 -8.08 -8.22 -8.75
CA ARG A 141 -7.18 -8.77 -9.78
C ARG A 141 -6.26 -9.88 -9.29
N LEU A 142 -5.97 -9.94 -7.99
CA LEU A 142 -5.19 -11.04 -7.40
C LEU A 142 -6.12 -12.24 -7.18
N PRO A 143 -5.85 -13.43 -7.79
CA PRO A 143 -6.77 -14.58 -7.79
C PRO A 143 -7.12 -15.12 -6.41
N ARG A 144 -6.25 -14.92 -5.41
CA ARG A 144 -6.43 -15.42 -4.04
C ARG A 144 -6.31 -14.31 -3.01
N ALA A 145 -6.86 -13.13 -3.33
CA ALA A 145 -6.84 -11.99 -2.44
C ALA A 145 -8.09 -11.90 -1.56
N ARG A 146 -7.86 -11.42 -0.34
CA ARG A 146 -8.89 -10.86 0.54
C ARG A 146 -8.60 -9.38 0.72
N LEU A 147 -9.58 -8.53 0.47
CA LEU A 147 -9.51 -7.10 0.75
C LEU A 147 -10.12 -6.80 2.13
N VAL A 148 -9.40 -6.04 2.94
CA VAL A 148 -9.90 -5.43 4.17
C VAL A 148 -9.74 -3.91 4.05
N ARG A 149 -10.87 -3.23 3.93
CA ARG A 149 -10.97 -1.78 3.97
C ARG A 149 -11.12 -1.34 5.43
N VAL A 150 -10.22 -0.47 5.89
CA VAL A 150 -10.22 0.06 7.26
C VAL A 150 -10.83 1.45 7.23
N GLU A 151 -12.07 1.57 7.71
CA GLU A 151 -12.81 2.84 7.69
C GLU A 151 -12.14 3.88 8.58
N GLY A 152 -12.04 5.12 8.06
CA GLY A 152 -11.39 6.24 8.74
C GLY A 152 -9.87 6.21 8.75
N ALA A 153 -9.24 5.10 8.37
CA ALA A 153 -7.79 5.00 8.31
C ALA A 153 -7.21 5.72 7.09
N GLY A 154 -6.03 6.32 7.26
CA GLY A 154 -5.18 6.81 6.18
C GLY A 154 -4.28 5.71 5.62
N HIS A 155 -3.10 6.13 5.11
CA HIS A 155 -2.12 5.24 4.45
C HIS A 155 -1.51 4.18 5.38
N ALA A 156 -1.48 4.42 6.69
CA ALA A 156 -0.86 3.55 7.69
C ALA A 156 -1.89 3.02 8.70
N PRO A 157 -2.83 2.14 8.29
CA PRO A 157 -3.86 1.59 9.17
C PRO A 157 -3.29 0.84 10.37
N PHE A 158 -2.11 0.24 10.24
CA PHE A 158 -1.40 -0.43 11.34
C PHE A 158 -0.98 0.53 12.47
N LEU A 159 -0.92 1.84 12.21
CA LEU A 159 -0.63 2.86 13.22
C LEU A 159 -1.91 3.38 13.88
N SER A 160 -2.93 3.68 13.07
CA SER A 160 -4.15 4.33 13.54
C SER A 160 -5.24 3.36 14.00
N HIS A 161 -5.24 2.12 13.48
CA HIS A 161 -6.26 1.09 13.72
C HIS A 161 -5.59 -0.26 13.98
N ALA A 162 -4.62 -0.27 14.91
CA ALA A 162 -3.71 -1.39 15.16
C ALA A 162 -4.44 -2.71 15.48
N ALA A 163 -5.51 -2.67 16.29
CA ALA A 163 -6.29 -3.86 16.63
C ALA A 163 -6.95 -4.48 15.39
N GLN A 164 -7.67 -3.67 14.61
CA GLN A 164 -8.33 -4.13 13.39
C GLN A 164 -7.33 -4.65 12.35
N PHE A 165 -6.17 -4.01 12.26
CA PHE A 165 -5.07 -4.47 11.40
C PHE A 165 -4.53 -5.83 11.87
N ALA A 166 -4.27 -6.00 13.16
CA ALA A 166 -3.78 -7.25 13.73
C ALA A 166 -4.76 -8.41 13.47
N ASP A 167 -6.06 -8.20 13.72
CA ASP A 167 -7.11 -9.18 13.45
C ASP A 167 -7.13 -9.61 11.98
N ALA A 168 -7.00 -8.64 11.06
CA ALA A 168 -6.95 -8.93 9.62
C ALA A 168 -5.73 -9.78 9.25
N VAL A 169 -4.56 -9.50 9.82
CA VAL A 169 -3.33 -10.27 9.57
C VAL A 169 -3.41 -11.66 10.20
N CYS A 170 -3.93 -11.79 11.43
CA CYS A 170 -4.11 -13.08 12.08
C CYS A 170 -5.05 -14.00 11.27
N ALA A 171 -6.06 -13.44 10.63
CA ALA A 171 -7.01 -14.20 9.82
C ALA A 171 -6.41 -14.82 8.52
N ILE A 172 -5.22 -14.41 8.09
CA ILE A 172 -4.49 -15.02 6.96
C ILE A 172 -3.33 -15.92 7.43
N ALA A 173 -3.11 -16.03 8.74
CA ALA A 173 -2.05 -16.87 9.28
C ALA A 173 -2.23 -18.36 8.91
N PRO A 174 -1.16 -19.19 8.89
CA PRO A 174 -1.27 -20.62 8.67
C PRO A 174 -2.18 -21.25 9.69
N GLY A 175 -3.19 -22.01 9.25
CA GLY A 175 -4.16 -22.66 10.15
C GLY A 175 -5.38 -21.82 10.54
N ALA A 176 -5.48 -20.57 10.11
CA ALA A 176 -6.72 -19.80 10.26
C ALA A 176 -7.84 -20.42 9.40
N PRO A 177 -9.08 -20.54 9.92
CA PRO A 177 -10.20 -21.05 9.14
C PRO A 177 -10.41 -20.16 7.92
N SER A 178 -10.62 -20.76 6.74
CA SER A 178 -10.90 -20.01 5.50
C SER A 178 -12.17 -19.19 5.72
N PRO A 179 -12.15 -17.86 5.60
CA PRO A 179 -13.38 -17.08 5.69
C PRO A 179 -14.30 -17.51 4.54
N ALA A 180 -15.55 -17.81 4.88
CA ALA A 180 -16.59 -18.09 3.90
C ALA A 180 -16.60 -16.99 2.84
N THR A 181 -16.54 -17.38 1.57
CA THR A 181 -16.71 -16.50 0.41
C THR A 181 -18.05 -15.79 0.57
N HIS A 182 -18.06 -14.52 0.91
CA HIS A 182 -19.25 -13.69 0.75
C HIS A 182 -19.49 -13.55 -0.75
N ALA A 183 -20.39 -14.40 -1.25
CA ALA A 183 -20.97 -14.22 -2.57
C ALA A 183 -21.61 -12.83 -2.63
N HIS A 184 -21.25 -12.05 -3.64
CA HIS A 184 -21.96 -10.81 -3.97
C HIS A 184 -23.43 -11.18 -4.26
N PRO A 185 -24.41 -10.63 -3.54
CA PRO A 185 -25.80 -10.71 -3.98
C PRO A 185 -26.02 -9.58 -4.99
N GLY A 186 -26.19 -9.92 -6.24
CA GLY A 186 -26.57 -8.89 -7.22
C GLY A 186 -26.32 -9.27 -8.66
N ALA A 187 -26.91 -10.35 -9.14
CA ALA A 187 -27.20 -10.54 -10.55
C ALA A 187 -28.41 -11.47 -10.67
N ALA A 188 -29.59 -10.92 -10.44
CA ALA A 188 -30.82 -11.56 -10.85
C ALA A 188 -31.84 -10.48 -11.22
N GLU A 189 -32.32 -10.60 -12.47
CA GLU A 189 -33.58 -10.20 -13.04
C GLU A 189 -33.78 -8.75 -13.50
N ALA A 190 -33.67 -8.61 -14.81
CA ALA A 190 -34.60 -7.78 -15.57
C ALA A 190 -35.10 -8.66 -16.74
N VAL A 191 -36.32 -9.12 -16.60
CA VAL A 191 -37.19 -9.55 -17.72
C VAL A 191 -37.75 -8.31 -18.37
#